data_ea83dedf984e9baaea7f551fa037a069
#
_entry.id   ea83dedf984e9baaea7f551fa037a069
#
_cell.length_a   1.000
_cell.length_b   1.000
_cell.length_c   1.000
_cell.angle_alpha   90.00
_cell.angle_beta   90.00
_cell.angle_gamma   90.00
#
_symmetry.space_group_name_H-M   'P 1'
#
loop_
_entity.id
_entity.type
_entity.pdbx_description
1 polymer ?
#
loop_
_entity_poly.entity_id
_entity_poly.type
_entity_poly.pdbx_seq_one_letter_code
_entity_poly.pdbx_strand_id
1 'polypeptide(L)'
;MILSIVITAVAAYFLGNLNGAVLISRAVAHEDVRTKGSGNAGLTNFTRNYGSAASVFVIAIDVGKAIAGCLLGGLLLKSYGHYLDGVALGGLFVILGHDFPVLLGFKGGKGILSGVTVALMMDWRIGLGVFAIFLLAYFLTKYVSLGSVLSSGSFGFFYAWAHWGEGWFPICVGFCLSFLLVWMHRGNISRLLKGEERKTNLFGKGNKQ
;
A
#
# COMPACT_ATOMS: atom_id res chain seq x y z
N MET A 1 -10.51 -24.36 9.07
CA MET A 1 -9.88 -23.66 7.91
C MET A 1 -10.80 -22.62 7.28
N ILE A 2 -12.00 -22.96 6.75
CA ILE A 2 -12.89 -21.97 6.09
C ILE A 2 -13.20 -20.77 7.00
N LEU A 3 -13.58 -21.02 8.26
CA LEU A 3 -13.84 -19.94 9.22
C LEU A 3 -12.62 -19.03 9.42
N SER A 4 -11.40 -19.58 9.52
CA SER A 4 -10.17 -18.80 9.65
C SER A 4 -9.90 -17.93 8.41
N ILE A 5 -10.20 -18.44 7.21
CA ILE A 5 -10.10 -17.67 5.96
C ILE A 5 -11.07 -16.49 5.97
N VAL A 6 -12.34 -16.74 6.34
CA VAL A 6 -13.38 -15.68 6.40
C VAL A 6 -13.03 -14.62 7.45
N ILE A 7 -12.61 -15.05 8.64
CA ILE A 7 -12.19 -14.12 9.71
C ILE A 7 -11.01 -13.28 9.23
N THR A 8 -9.98 -13.90 8.60
CA THR A 8 -8.84 -13.18 8.05
C THR A 8 -9.29 -12.13 7.05
N ALA A 9 -10.09 -12.51 6.06
CA ALA A 9 -10.55 -11.61 5.00
C ALA A 9 -11.32 -10.41 5.58
N VAL A 10 -12.31 -10.67 6.44
CA VAL A 10 -13.15 -9.62 7.02
C VAL A 10 -12.36 -8.71 7.94
N ALA A 11 -11.61 -9.27 8.89
CA ALA A 11 -10.87 -8.46 9.87
C ALA A 11 -9.73 -7.67 9.21
N ALA A 12 -8.97 -8.26 8.27
CA ALA A 12 -7.92 -7.57 7.54
C ALA A 12 -8.50 -6.45 6.65
N TYR A 13 -9.66 -6.67 6.02
CA TYR A 13 -10.34 -5.61 5.27
C TYR A 13 -10.71 -4.42 6.18
N PHE A 14 -11.27 -4.66 7.35
CA PHE A 14 -11.60 -3.58 8.29
C PHE A 14 -10.35 -2.92 8.89
N LEU A 15 -9.25 -3.64 9.14
CA LEU A 15 -7.96 -3.03 9.45
C LEU A 15 -7.51 -2.10 8.33
N GLY A 16 -7.67 -2.51 7.08
CA GLY A 16 -7.38 -1.68 5.89
C GLY A 16 -8.15 -0.35 5.88
N ASN A 17 -9.39 -0.32 6.37
CA ASN A 17 -10.22 0.90 6.45
C ASN A 17 -9.63 1.98 7.38
N LEU A 18 -8.71 1.63 8.28
CA LEU A 18 -7.96 2.59 9.08
C LEU A 18 -6.98 3.35 8.17
N ASN A 19 -7.45 4.42 7.54
CA ASN A 19 -6.63 5.23 6.63
C ASN A 19 -5.86 6.30 7.41
N GLY A 20 -4.53 6.14 7.50
CA GLY A 20 -3.67 7.03 8.28
C GLY A 20 -3.80 8.50 7.86
N ALA A 21 -3.85 8.79 6.55
CA ALA A 21 -3.92 10.16 6.05
C ALA A 21 -5.24 10.85 6.45
N VAL A 22 -6.37 10.15 6.38
CA VAL A 22 -7.67 10.68 6.79
C VAL A 22 -7.74 10.85 8.30
N LEU A 23 -7.30 9.85 9.07
CA LEU A 23 -7.34 9.89 10.53
C LEU A 23 -6.50 11.04 11.08
N ILE A 24 -5.26 11.18 10.61
CA ILE A 24 -4.34 12.21 11.11
C ILE A 24 -4.76 13.61 10.63
N SER A 25 -5.22 13.79 9.39
CA SER A 25 -5.69 15.12 8.95
C SER A 25 -6.89 15.61 9.77
N ARG A 26 -7.81 14.71 10.11
CA ARG A 26 -8.95 15.06 11.00
C ARG A 26 -8.49 15.36 12.41
N ALA A 27 -7.47 14.66 12.92
CA ALA A 27 -6.97 14.88 14.29
C ALA A 27 -6.17 16.19 14.42
N VAL A 28 -5.29 16.52 13.44
CA VAL A 28 -4.36 17.65 13.55
C VAL A 28 -4.87 18.93 12.90
N ALA A 29 -5.76 18.84 11.91
CA ALA A 29 -6.23 19.99 11.13
C ALA A 29 -7.76 20.12 11.10
N HIS A 30 -8.50 19.21 11.75
CA HIS A 30 -9.97 19.16 11.78
C HIS A 30 -10.62 19.13 10.40
N GLU A 31 -9.92 18.59 9.39
CA GLU A 31 -10.40 18.50 8.01
C GLU A 31 -10.01 17.16 7.36
N ASP A 32 -10.63 16.84 6.22
CA ASP A 32 -10.37 15.61 5.51
C ASP A 32 -9.34 15.86 4.40
N VAL A 33 -8.21 15.14 4.42
CA VAL A 33 -7.15 15.24 3.40
C VAL A 33 -7.64 15.10 1.96
N ARG A 34 -8.79 14.42 1.77
CA ARG A 34 -9.40 14.21 0.45
C ARG A 34 -10.03 15.46 -0.15
N THR A 35 -10.24 16.53 0.66
CA THR A 35 -10.73 17.81 0.17
C THR A 35 -9.61 18.71 -0.34
N LYS A 36 -8.32 18.30 -0.20
CA LYS A 36 -7.16 19.11 -0.55
C LYS A 36 -6.22 18.43 -1.56
N GLY A 37 -5.46 19.26 -2.24
CA GLY A 37 -4.38 18.83 -3.14
C GLY A 37 -4.88 17.93 -4.27
N SER A 38 -4.45 16.66 -4.29
CA SER A 38 -4.86 15.68 -5.30
C SER A 38 -6.17 14.95 -4.97
N GLY A 39 -6.76 15.21 -3.80
CA GLY A 39 -7.94 14.49 -3.32
C GLY A 39 -7.69 13.03 -2.89
N ASN A 40 -6.44 12.56 -2.93
CA ASN A 40 -6.10 11.18 -2.57
C ASN A 40 -5.85 11.01 -1.07
N ALA A 41 -6.40 9.95 -0.47
CA ALA A 41 -6.21 9.60 0.94
C ALA A 41 -4.86 8.85 1.17
N GLY A 42 -3.74 9.43 0.77
CA GLY A 42 -2.43 8.79 0.87
C GLY A 42 -1.33 9.71 1.37
N LEU A 43 -0.22 9.10 1.81
CA LEU A 43 0.92 9.77 2.42
C LEU A 43 1.43 10.97 1.60
N THR A 44 1.60 10.83 0.28
CA THR A 44 2.15 11.90 -0.56
C THR A 44 1.25 13.15 -0.58
N ASN A 45 -0.08 12.97 -0.66
CA ASN A 45 -1.02 14.10 -0.59
C ASN A 45 -1.01 14.71 0.81
N PHE A 46 -0.99 13.88 1.84
CA PHE A 46 -0.92 14.32 3.24
C PHE A 46 0.34 15.15 3.49
N THR A 47 1.53 14.63 3.14
CA THR A 47 2.82 15.32 3.35
C THR A 47 2.89 16.68 2.67
N ARG A 48 2.33 16.79 1.46
CA ARG A 48 2.29 18.06 0.71
C ARG A 48 1.43 19.13 1.39
N ASN A 49 0.33 18.74 2.04
CA ASN A 49 -0.61 19.70 2.64
C ASN A 49 -0.35 19.97 4.12
N TYR A 50 0.22 18.99 4.87
CA TYR A 50 0.37 19.06 6.34
C TYR A 50 1.81 18.92 6.82
N GLY A 51 2.75 18.69 5.91
CA GLY A 51 4.18 18.59 6.23
C GLY A 51 4.63 17.18 6.67
N SER A 52 5.95 17.04 6.84
CA SER A 52 6.58 15.75 7.10
C SER A 52 6.44 15.27 8.55
N ALA A 53 6.36 16.18 9.53
CA ALA A 53 6.30 15.80 10.94
C ALA A 53 5.07 14.93 11.26
N ALA A 54 3.87 15.37 10.86
CA ALA A 54 2.65 14.60 11.07
C ALA A 54 2.56 13.36 10.16
N SER A 55 3.32 13.30 9.06
CA SER A 55 3.37 12.16 8.15
C SER A 55 3.92 10.89 8.80
N VAL A 56 4.72 11.01 9.86
CA VAL A 56 5.23 9.86 10.63
C VAL A 56 4.08 9.05 11.22
N PHE A 57 3.03 9.70 11.70
CA PHE A 57 1.84 9.00 12.23
C PHE A 57 1.04 8.31 11.11
N VAL A 58 0.96 8.92 9.92
CA VAL A 58 0.34 8.28 8.76
C VAL A 58 1.10 7.01 8.39
N ILE A 59 2.43 7.08 8.36
CA ILE A 59 3.31 5.93 8.09
C ILE A 59 3.08 4.84 9.14
N ALA A 60 3.08 5.19 10.43
CA ALA A 60 2.90 4.24 11.52
C ALA A 60 1.55 3.49 11.41
N ILE A 61 0.46 4.18 11.09
CA ILE A 61 -0.87 3.57 10.93
C ILE A 61 -0.89 2.67 9.69
N ASP A 62 -0.41 3.15 8.53
CA ASP A 62 -0.53 2.41 7.27
C ASP A 62 0.42 1.19 7.21
N VAL A 63 1.60 1.28 7.82
CA VAL A 63 2.52 0.15 8.02
C VAL A 63 1.96 -0.81 9.08
N GLY A 64 1.55 -0.28 10.23
CA GLY A 64 1.07 -1.09 11.36
C GLY A 64 -0.15 -1.95 11.01
N LYS A 65 -1.14 -1.37 10.28
CA LYS A 65 -2.31 -2.14 9.83
C LYS A 65 -1.96 -3.25 8.85
N ALA A 66 -0.97 -3.00 7.96
CA ALA A 66 -0.53 -4.00 6.99
C ALA A 66 0.18 -5.16 7.68
N ILE A 67 1.07 -4.88 8.65
CA ILE A 67 1.71 -5.89 9.49
C ILE A 67 0.62 -6.68 10.26
N ALA A 68 -0.30 -5.98 10.91
CA ALA A 68 -1.35 -6.62 11.71
C ALA A 68 -2.24 -7.56 10.87
N GLY A 69 -2.65 -7.14 9.67
CA GLY A 69 -3.46 -7.97 8.78
C GLY A 69 -2.71 -9.20 8.25
N CYS A 70 -1.44 -9.04 7.87
CA CYS A 70 -0.57 -10.15 7.45
C CYS A 70 -0.36 -11.15 8.59
N LEU A 71 -0.03 -10.68 9.79
CA LEU A 71 0.17 -11.54 10.96
C LEU A 71 -1.12 -12.25 11.36
N LEU A 72 -2.25 -11.54 11.36
CA LEU A 72 -3.56 -12.15 11.66
C LEU A 72 -3.82 -13.34 10.74
N GLY A 73 -3.69 -13.16 9.43
CA GLY A 73 -3.90 -14.24 8.46
C GLY A 73 -2.91 -15.38 8.64
N GLY A 74 -1.62 -15.06 8.76
CA GLY A 74 -0.58 -16.05 8.96
C GLY A 74 -0.81 -16.89 10.22
N LEU A 75 -1.13 -16.28 11.36
CA LEU A 75 -1.38 -16.97 12.62
C LEU A 75 -2.65 -17.83 12.59
N LEU A 76 -3.74 -17.32 11.99
CA LEU A 76 -5.00 -18.07 11.89
C LEU A 76 -4.92 -19.30 10.96
N LEU A 77 -4.05 -19.27 9.96
CA LEU A 77 -3.86 -20.38 9.03
C LEU A 77 -2.66 -21.27 9.38
N LYS A 78 -1.82 -20.88 10.34
CA LYS A 78 -0.62 -21.64 10.75
C LYS A 78 -0.91 -23.07 11.17
N SER A 79 -1.96 -23.28 11.95
CA SER A 79 -2.35 -24.62 12.45
C SER A 79 -2.76 -25.59 11.33
N TYR A 80 -3.06 -25.09 10.14
CA TYR A 80 -3.40 -25.85 8.95
C TYR A 80 -2.21 -26.04 8.00
N GLY A 81 -1.00 -25.58 8.37
CA GLY A 81 0.20 -25.62 7.50
C GLY A 81 0.25 -24.51 6.43
N HIS A 82 -0.67 -23.53 6.48
CA HIS A 82 -0.85 -22.48 5.44
C HIS A 82 -0.46 -21.09 5.93
N TYR A 83 0.67 -20.96 6.65
CA TYR A 83 1.08 -19.67 7.22
C TYR A 83 1.28 -18.59 6.16
N LEU A 84 2.01 -18.87 5.07
CA LEU A 84 2.29 -17.90 4.00
C LEU A 84 1.02 -17.57 3.19
N ASP A 85 0.13 -18.55 2.98
CA ASP A 85 -1.17 -18.29 2.36
C ASP A 85 -2.00 -17.31 3.22
N GLY A 86 -1.94 -17.47 4.53
CA GLY A 86 -2.59 -16.57 5.48
C GLY A 86 -2.01 -15.15 5.45
N VAL A 87 -0.67 -15.02 5.40
CA VAL A 87 0.00 -13.71 5.27
C VAL A 87 -0.43 -13.02 3.97
N ALA A 88 -0.42 -13.75 2.85
CA ALA A 88 -0.82 -13.22 1.55
C ALA A 88 -2.29 -12.79 1.54
N LEU A 89 -3.18 -13.64 2.08
CA LEU A 89 -4.63 -13.35 2.20
C LEU A 89 -4.87 -12.09 3.04
N GLY A 90 -4.27 -12.01 4.23
CA GLY A 90 -4.39 -10.86 5.11
C GLY A 90 -3.88 -9.58 4.44
N GLY A 91 -2.73 -9.65 3.77
CA GLY A 91 -2.17 -8.56 3.00
C GLY A 91 -3.08 -8.06 1.89
N LEU A 92 -3.65 -8.99 1.09
CA LEU A 92 -4.60 -8.64 0.03
C LEU A 92 -5.81 -7.87 0.57
N PHE A 93 -6.44 -8.39 1.63
CA PHE A 93 -7.63 -7.75 2.19
C PHE A 93 -7.34 -6.43 2.93
N VAL A 94 -6.16 -6.26 3.54
CA VAL A 94 -5.74 -4.95 4.06
C VAL A 94 -5.61 -3.93 2.93
N ILE A 95 -5.02 -4.30 1.79
CA ILE A 95 -4.90 -3.38 0.65
C ILE A 95 -6.27 -3.06 0.05
N LEU A 96 -7.14 -4.05 -0.13
CA LEU A 96 -8.51 -3.82 -0.57
C LEU A 96 -9.26 -2.86 0.37
N GLY A 97 -9.11 -3.03 1.69
CA GLY A 97 -9.69 -2.14 2.68
C GLY A 97 -9.09 -0.73 2.67
N HIS A 98 -7.79 -0.59 2.35
CA HIS A 98 -7.14 0.71 2.22
C HIS A 98 -7.60 1.46 0.95
N ASP A 99 -7.71 0.76 -0.18
CA ASP A 99 -8.04 1.34 -1.47
C ASP A 99 -9.54 1.62 -1.60
N PHE A 100 -10.38 0.71 -1.07
CA PHE A 100 -11.84 0.77 -1.13
C PHE A 100 -12.48 0.67 0.26
N PRO A 101 -12.20 1.60 1.18
CA PRO A 101 -12.69 1.54 2.56
C PRO A 101 -14.19 1.83 2.62
N VAL A 102 -15.00 0.85 3.04
CA VAL A 102 -16.46 1.04 3.20
C VAL A 102 -16.80 2.15 4.18
N LEU A 103 -16.02 2.28 5.27
CA LEU A 103 -16.20 3.33 6.28
C LEU A 103 -15.90 4.75 5.77
N LEU A 104 -15.26 4.87 4.60
CA LEU A 104 -14.92 6.15 3.97
C LEU A 104 -15.62 6.34 2.60
N GLY A 105 -16.71 5.61 2.35
CA GLY A 105 -17.50 5.66 1.11
C GLY A 105 -16.72 5.16 -0.10
N PHE A 106 -15.87 4.13 0.07
CA PHE A 106 -15.03 3.52 -0.96
C PHE A 106 -14.01 4.47 -1.63
N LYS A 107 -13.69 5.60 -0.97
CA LYS A 107 -12.72 6.60 -1.43
C LYS A 107 -11.48 6.59 -0.55
N GLY A 108 -10.59 5.63 -0.79
CA GLY A 108 -9.36 5.40 -0.04
C GLY A 108 -8.10 5.96 -0.69
N GLY A 109 -6.97 5.33 -0.35
CA GLY A 109 -5.64 5.62 -0.90
C GLY A 109 -5.35 4.85 -2.19
N LYS A 110 -4.05 4.57 -2.42
CA LYS A 110 -3.54 3.75 -3.53
C LYS A 110 -2.64 2.62 -3.05
N GLY A 111 -2.61 2.37 -1.77
CA GLY A 111 -2.01 1.24 -1.13
C GLY A 111 -0.49 1.07 -1.21
N ILE A 112 0.31 2.03 -1.71
CA ILE A 112 1.75 1.80 -1.97
C ILE A 112 2.53 1.50 -0.69
N LEU A 113 2.38 2.31 0.35
CA LEU A 113 3.10 2.11 1.60
C LEU A 113 2.72 0.77 2.26
N SER A 114 1.42 0.52 2.35
CA SER A 114 0.90 -0.77 2.85
C SER A 114 1.29 -1.93 1.92
N GLY A 115 1.34 -1.73 0.59
CA GLY A 115 1.74 -2.72 -0.40
C GLY A 115 3.20 -3.15 -0.27
N VAL A 116 4.12 -2.19 -0.10
CA VAL A 116 5.53 -2.49 0.19
C VAL A 116 5.64 -3.24 1.52
N THR A 117 4.87 -2.86 2.53
CA THR A 117 4.84 -3.58 3.81
C THR A 117 4.35 -5.02 3.64
N VAL A 118 3.27 -5.23 2.86
CA VAL A 118 2.78 -6.58 2.54
C VAL A 118 3.83 -7.39 1.79
N ALA A 119 4.53 -6.80 0.81
CA ALA A 119 5.61 -7.47 0.09
C ALA A 119 6.75 -7.90 1.03
N LEU A 120 7.14 -7.03 1.99
CA LEU A 120 8.12 -7.36 3.03
C LEU A 120 7.66 -8.50 3.95
N MET A 121 6.37 -8.56 4.27
CA MET A 121 5.78 -9.62 5.10
C MET A 121 5.65 -10.95 4.35
N MET A 122 5.44 -10.93 3.04
CA MET A 122 5.39 -12.14 2.20
C MET A 122 6.80 -12.71 1.94
N ASP A 123 7.76 -11.87 1.54
CA ASP A 123 9.21 -12.16 1.47
C ASP A 123 9.98 -10.84 1.59
N TRP A 124 10.75 -10.70 2.66
CA TRP A 124 11.51 -9.50 2.94
C TRP A 124 12.52 -9.12 1.84
N ARG A 125 13.09 -10.12 1.14
CA ARG A 125 14.06 -9.92 0.05
C ARG A 125 13.38 -9.27 -1.15
N ILE A 126 12.21 -9.79 -1.51
CA ILE A 126 11.38 -9.24 -2.58
C ILE A 126 10.86 -7.84 -2.20
N GLY A 127 10.38 -7.70 -0.95
CA GLY A 127 9.93 -6.41 -0.43
C GLY A 127 11.00 -5.32 -0.49
N LEU A 128 12.25 -5.65 -0.09
CA LEU A 128 13.40 -4.73 -0.24
C LEU A 128 13.71 -4.45 -1.71
N GLY A 129 13.63 -5.45 -2.58
CA GLY A 129 13.87 -5.29 -4.03
C GLY A 129 12.88 -4.32 -4.68
N VAL A 130 11.56 -4.49 -4.42
CA VAL A 130 10.54 -3.58 -4.97
C VAL A 130 10.65 -2.18 -4.36
N PHE A 131 11.03 -2.08 -3.08
CA PHE A 131 11.30 -0.78 -2.45
C PHE A 131 12.52 -0.08 -3.07
N ALA A 132 13.58 -0.83 -3.38
CA ALA A 132 14.75 -0.30 -4.08
C ALA A 132 14.39 0.22 -5.48
N ILE A 133 13.53 -0.49 -6.23
CA ILE A 133 13.00 -0.01 -7.53
C ILE A 133 12.25 1.32 -7.35
N PHE A 134 11.40 1.41 -6.33
CA PHE A 134 10.70 2.65 -6.02
C PHE A 134 11.67 3.81 -5.78
N LEU A 135 12.67 3.60 -4.91
CA LEU A 135 13.67 4.62 -4.58
C LEU A 135 14.49 5.02 -5.80
N LEU A 136 14.97 4.06 -6.57
CA LEU A 136 15.77 4.31 -7.78
C LEU A 136 14.98 5.18 -8.78
N ALA A 137 13.75 4.78 -9.11
CA ALA A 137 12.91 5.54 -10.01
C ALA A 137 12.60 6.96 -9.47
N TYR A 138 12.33 7.08 -8.17
CA TYR A 138 12.09 8.36 -7.52
C TYR A 138 13.32 9.26 -7.54
N PHE A 139 14.51 8.76 -7.17
CA PHE A 139 15.73 9.59 -7.13
C PHE A 139 16.14 10.06 -8.51
N LEU A 140 15.98 9.24 -9.55
CA LEU A 140 16.30 9.59 -10.93
C LEU A 140 15.32 10.59 -11.53
N THR A 141 14.03 10.51 -11.21
CA THR A 141 12.98 11.26 -11.93
C THR A 141 12.23 12.29 -11.10
N LYS A 142 12.25 12.14 -9.77
CA LYS A 142 11.45 12.89 -8.79
C LYS A 142 9.93 12.65 -8.90
N TYR A 143 9.50 11.63 -9.67
CA TYR A 143 8.13 11.20 -9.75
C TYR A 143 7.86 10.04 -8.77
N VAL A 144 7.17 10.32 -7.67
CA VAL A 144 6.72 9.30 -6.71
C VAL A 144 5.83 8.26 -7.40
N SER A 145 4.96 8.71 -8.30
CA SER A 145 4.04 7.84 -9.02
C SER A 145 4.73 6.88 -9.98
N LEU A 146 5.83 7.28 -10.64
CA LEU A 146 6.60 6.38 -11.48
C LEU A 146 7.24 5.28 -10.64
N GLY A 147 7.87 5.64 -9.52
CA GLY A 147 8.41 4.66 -8.58
C GLY A 147 7.33 3.69 -8.08
N SER A 148 6.14 4.22 -7.76
CA SER A 148 5.00 3.40 -7.33
C SER A 148 4.55 2.39 -8.39
N VAL A 149 4.40 2.81 -9.64
CA VAL A 149 3.96 1.94 -10.74
C VAL A 149 4.99 0.86 -11.04
N LEU A 150 6.27 1.22 -11.14
CA LEU A 150 7.34 0.27 -11.43
C LEU A 150 7.52 -0.75 -10.31
N SER A 151 7.54 -0.31 -9.05
CA SER A 151 7.68 -1.21 -7.90
C SER A 151 6.49 -2.14 -7.77
N SER A 152 5.26 -1.62 -7.91
CA SER A 152 4.05 -2.45 -7.82
C SER A 152 3.95 -3.44 -8.97
N GLY A 153 4.24 -3.01 -10.20
CA GLY A 153 4.18 -3.87 -11.39
C GLY A 153 5.20 -5.02 -11.35
N SER A 154 6.35 -4.80 -10.73
CA SER A 154 7.41 -5.83 -10.62
C SER A 154 7.16 -6.87 -9.53
N PHE A 155 6.33 -6.59 -8.51
CA PHE A 155 6.18 -7.42 -7.32
C PHE A 155 5.76 -8.86 -7.64
N GLY A 156 4.66 -9.05 -8.37
CA GLY A 156 4.15 -10.39 -8.69
C GLY A 156 5.14 -11.21 -9.52
N PHE A 157 5.88 -10.58 -10.43
CA PHE A 157 6.89 -11.25 -11.24
C PHE A 157 8.09 -11.71 -10.40
N PHE A 158 8.63 -10.86 -9.52
CA PHE A 158 9.72 -11.24 -8.64
C PHE A 158 9.30 -12.30 -7.63
N TYR A 159 8.08 -12.18 -7.10
CA TYR A 159 7.57 -13.17 -6.17
C TYR A 159 7.40 -14.54 -6.86
N ALA A 160 6.80 -14.57 -8.05
CA ALA A 160 6.65 -15.80 -8.83
C ALA A 160 8.02 -16.42 -9.21
N TRP A 161 8.98 -15.59 -9.61
CA TRP A 161 10.31 -16.07 -9.96
C TRP A 161 11.04 -16.69 -8.75
N ALA A 162 10.93 -16.10 -7.57
CA ALA A 162 11.60 -16.57 -6.37
C ALA A 162 10.93 -17.82 -5.74
N HIS A 163 9.61 -17.96 -5.89
CA HIS A 163 8.80 -18.98 -5.21
C HIS A 163 8.09 -19.94 -6.19
N TRP A 164 8.64 -20.08 -7.41
CA TRP A 164 8.06 -21.00 -8.39
C TRP A 164 8.09 -22.43 -7.88
N GLY A 165 6.93 -23.07 -7.77
CA GLY A 165 6.80 -24.43 -7.26
C GLY A 165 6.55 -24.55 -5.75
N GLU A 166 6.63 -23.47 -4.98
CA GLU A 166 6.38 -23.50 -3.51
C GLU A 166 4.90 -23.36 -3.11
N GLY A 167 4.06 -22.91 -4.04
CA GLY A 167 2.63 -22.71 -3.80
C GLY A 167 2.07 -21.65 -4.74
N TRP A 168 0.95 -21.94 -5.38
CA TRP A 168 0.37 -21.04 -6.37
C TRP A 168 -0.40 -19.86 -5.75
N PHE A 169 -0.99 -20.03 -4.54
CA PHE A 169 -1.87 -19.05 -3.95
C PHE A 169 -1.17 -17.72 -3.63
N PRO A 170 -0.02 -17.68 -2.91
CA PRO A 170 0.71 -16.43 -2.68
C PRO A 170 1.20 -15.76 -3.99
N ILE A 171 1.55 -16.57 -5.00
CA ILE A 171 1.93 -16.07 -6.34
C ILE A 171 0.74 -15.34 -6.98
N CYS A 172 -0.45 -15.95 -6.99
CA CYS A 172 -1.66 -15.32 -7.50
C CYS A 172 -1.98 -14.01 -6.75
N VAL A 173 -1.86 -14.02 -5.42
CA VAL A 173 -2.04 -12.80 -4.61
C VAL A 173 -1.01 -11.73 -4.99
N GLY A 174 0.25 -12.09 -5.21
CA GLY A 174 1.29 -11.18 -5.69
C GLY A 174 0.91 -10.49 -7.00
N PHE A 175 0.41 -11.24 -7.99
CA PHE A 175 -0.09 -10.67 -9.25
C PHE A 175 -1.36 -9.84 -9.06
N CYS A 176 -2.31 -10.28 -8.22
CA CYS A 176 -3.50 -9.50 -7.89
C CYS A 176 -3.14 -8.14 -7.28
N LEU A 177 -2.18 -8.12 -6.33
CA LEU A 177 -1.69 -6.88 -5.72
C LEU A 177 -0.97 -6.00 -6.75
N SER A 178 -0.11 -6.57 -7.61
CA SER A 178 0.55 -5.84 -8.68
C SER A 178 -0.46 -5.15 -9.60
N PHE A 179 -1.45 -5.91 -10.08
CA PHE A 179 -2.51 -5.36 -10.92
C PHE A 179 -3.32 -4.28 -10.21
N LEU A 180 -3.77 -4.54 -8.99
CA LEU A 180 -4.58 -3.61 -8.20
C LEU A 180 -3.85 -2.28 -7.97
N LEU A 181 -2.61 -2.33 -7.48
CA LEU A 181 -1.84 -1.14 -7.17
C LEU A 181 -1.49 -0.32 -8.44
N VAL A 182 -1.16 -0.98 -9.56
CA VAL A 182 -0.98 -0.31 -10.85
C VAL A 182 -2.29 0.32 -11.32
N TRP A 183 -3.41 -0.41 -11.20
CA TRP A 183 -4.75 0.11 -11.54
C TRP A 183 -5.13 1.35 -10.73
N MET A 184 -4.81 1.37 -9.43
CA MET A 184 -5.03 2.53 -8.55
C MET A 184 -4.20 3.75 -9.00
N HIS A 185 -3.14 3.53 -9.77
CA HIS A 185 -2.29 4.59 -10.34
C HIS A 185 -2.67 5.00 -11.77
N ARG A 186 -3.77 4.49 -12.38
CA ARG A 186 -4.17 4.80 -13.76
C ARG A 186 -4.22 6.30 -14.08
N GLY A 187 -4.70 7.14 -13.15
CA GLY A 187 -4.71 8.59 -13.32
C GLY A 187 -3.30 9.21 -13.28
N ASN A 188 -2.37 8.64 -12.48
CA ASN A 188 -0.98 9.08 -12.49
C ASN A 188 -0.27 8.64 -13.79
N ILE A 189 -0.53 7.42 -14.25
CA ILE A 189 0.01 6.90 -15.52
C ILE A 189 -0.41 7.82 -16.67
N SER A 190 -1.69 8.20 -16.73
CA SER A 190 -2.17 9.15 -17.75
C SER A 190 -1.42 10.49 -17.70
N ARG A 191 -1.20 11.06 -16.50
CA ARG A 191 -0.45 12.31 -16.35
C ARG A 191 1.04 12.15 -16.66
N LEU A 192 1.65 11.01 -16.30
CA LEU A 192 3.05 10.71 -16.68
C LEU A 192 3.22 10.67 -18.19
N LEU A 193 2.33 10.00 -18.92
CA LEU A 193 2.35 9.91 -20.38
C LEU A 193 2.15 11.28 -21.07
N LYS A 194 1.39 12.18 -20.43
CA LYS A 194 1.17 13.55 -20.93
C LYS A 194 2.24 14.56 -20.48
N GLY A 195 3.19 14.16 -19.63
CA GLY A 195 4.16 15.07 -19.04
C GLY A 195 3.59 16.03 -17.97
N GLU A 196 2.39 15.77 -17.47
CA GLU A 196 1.63 16.61 -16.53
C GLU A 196 1.77 16.16 -15.06
N GLU A 197 2.50 15.06 -14.80
CA GLU A 197 2.64 14.53 -13.44
C GLU A 197 3.53 15.45 -12.58
N ARG A 198 3.15 15.63 -11.31
CA ARG A 198 3.86 16.53 -10.40
C ARG A 198 5.10 15.87 -9.81
N LYS A 199 6.25 16.50 -9.97
CA LYS A 199 7.47 16.15 -9.22
C LYS A 199 7.26 16.44 -7.74
N THR A 200 7.85 15.63 -6.87
CA THR A 200 7.73 15.75 -5.42
C THR A 200 9.10 15.70 -4.79
N ASN A 201 9.41 16.64 -3.92
CA ASN A 201 10.59 16.55 -3.07
C ASN A 201 10.18 15.98 -1.70
N LEU A 202 10.36 14.66 -1.51
CA LEU A 202 9.99 13.98 -0.26
C LEU A 202 10.88 14.36 0.93
N PHE A 203 12.09 14.83 0.66
CA PHE A 203 13.12 15.15 1.67
C PHE A 203 13.42 16.66 1.76
N GLY A 204 12.78 17.49 0.94
CA GLY A 204 12.92 18.95 0.99
C GLY A 204 12.04 19.58 2.06
N LYS A 205 12.48 20.72 2.63
CA LYS A 205 11.60 21.59 3.41
C LYS A 205 10.41 21.94 2.53
N GLY A 206 9.18 21.71 3.03
CA GLY A 206 7.96 21.98 2.29
C GLY A 206 8.01 23.38 1.67
N ASN A 207 7.78 23.48 0.35
CA ASN A 207 7.56 24.77 -0.28
C ASN A 207 6.30 25.35 0.38
N LYS A 208 6.52 26.37 1.22
CA LYS A 208 5.45 27.31 1.57
C LYS A 208 5.11 28.04 0.26
N GLN A 209 4.04 27.66 -0.39
CA GLN A 209 3.29 28.51 -1.31
C GLN A 209 2.10 29.10 -0.58
#